data_32519b6f03d5486af2d8ab052753bbf2
#
_entry.id   32519b6f03d5486af2d8ab052753bbf2
#
_cell.length_a   1.000
_cell.length_b   1.000
_cell.length_c   1.000
_cell.angle_alpha   90.00
_cell.angle_beta   90.00
_cell.angle_gamma   90.00
#
_symmetry.space_group_name_H-M   'P 1'
#
loop_
_entity.id
_entity.type
_entity.pdbx_description
1 polymer ?
#
loop_
_entity_poly.entity_id
_entity_poly.type
_entity_poly.pdbx_seq_one_letter_code
_entity_poly.pdbx_strand_id
1 'polypeptide(L)'
;MTQPRFLPVIFGAMTQTLAATWVALSIAGCAAPPPAPGGLAELLERPAERALVEGIRAYDDGSYPSAEAALRRALEGGLKSGRDRATANKLLAFITCTSDRMAECEDAFRAARAADPLFVLSRAETGHPLWGPVYRKVLPPLS
;
A
#
# COMPACT_ATOMS: atom_id res chain seq x y z
N MET A 1 71.71 -54.01 17.55
CA MET A 1 72.80 -53.10 17.99
C MET A 1 72.20 -51.76 18.19
N THR A 2 71.97 -51.41 19.31
CA THR A 2 72.50 -50.51 20.34
C THR A 2 71.55 -49.31 20.51
N GLN A 3 70.76 -49.35 21.56
CA GLN A 3 70.31 -48.16 22.28
C GLN A 3 71.49 -47.40 22.91
N PRO A 4 71.32 -46.13 23.21
CA PRO A 4 70.97 -45.79 24.59
C PRO A 4 69.98 -44.64 24.74
N ARG A 5 69.06 -44.81 25.60
CA ARG A 5 68.75 -44.18 26.89
C ARG A 5 69.41 -42.83 27.13
N PHE A 6 68.57 -41.80 27.34
CA PHE A 6 68.72 -40.85 28.45
C PHE A 6 67.41 -40.24 28.87
N LEU A 7 67.09 -40.41 30.12
CA LEU A 7 66.01 -39.74 30.94
C LEU A 7 66.64 -38.46 31.54
N PRO A 8 65.92 -37.78 32.42
CA PRO A 8 64.83 -36.81 32.25
C PRO A 8 65.25 -35.42 32.77
N VAL A 9 64.61 -34.40 32.48
CA VAL A 9 64.62 -33.15 33.27
C VAL A 9 63.23 -32.66 33.54
N ILE A 10 62.91 -32.82 34.80
CA ILE A 10 61.76 -32.16 35.44
C ILE A 10 62.18 -30.70 35.67
N PHE A 11 61.29 -29.77 35.36
CA PHE A 11 61.10 -28.43 35.98
C PHE A 11 60.26 -27.63 35.04
N GLY A 12 59.13 -27.25 35.47
CA GLY A 12 58.67 -26.06 36.05
C GLY A 12 57.18 -25.88 35.85
N ALA A 13 56.46 -25.97 36.91
CA ALA A 13 55.08 -25.50 36.96
C ALA A 13 55.01 -23.99 36.67
N MET A 14 54.37 -23.64 35.63
CA MET A 14 53.89 -22.22 35.44
C MET A 14 52.48 -22.26 35.00
N THR A 15 51.62 -22.09 35.96
CA THR A 15 50.21 -21.86 35.82
C THR A 15 49.98 -20.57 35.03
N GLN A 16 49.73 -20.70 33.75
CA GLN A 16 49.16 -19.59 32.99
C GLN A 16 47.65 -19.81 32.89
N THR A 17 46.92 -19.11 33.75
CA THR A 17 45.49 -18.89 33.64
C THR A 17 45.22 -18.07 32.39
N LEU A 18 44.90 -18.74 31.31
CA LEU A 18 44.34 -18.12 30.13
C LEU A 18 42.88 -17.74 30.46
N ALA A 19 42.71 -16.49 30.86
CA ALA A 19 41.43 -15.86 30.90
C ALA A 19 40.88 -15.83 29.46
N ALA A 20 40.00 -16.78 29.13
CA ALA A 20 39.25 -16.79 27.92
C ALA A 20 38.22 -15.63 27.99
N THR A 21 38.62 -14.48 27.49
CA THR A 21 37.70 -13.36 27.22
C THR A 21 36.80 -13.80 26.09
N TRP A 22 35.60 -14.26 26.44
CA TRP A 22 34.50 -14.42 25.51
C TRP A 22 34.01 -13.01 25.10
N VAL A 23 34.48 -12.56 23.95
CA VAL A 23 33.86 -11.42 23.28
C VAL A 23 32.51 -11.91 22.76
N ALA A 24 31.47 -11.72 23.54
CA ALA A 24 30.12 -11.87 23.09
C ALA A 24 29.87 -10.76 22.05
N LEU A 25 30.01 -11.12 20.79
CA LEU A 25 29.59 -10.28 19.66
C LEU A 25 28.07 -10.20 19.69
N SER A 26 27.55 -9.20 20.39
CA SER A 26 26.12 -8.86 20.39
C SER A 26 25.76 -8.40 18.99
N ILE A 27 25.25 -9.31 18.16
CA ILE A 27 24.56 -8.96 16.92
C ILE A 27 23.27 -8.27 17.38
N ALA A 28 23.33 -6.96 17.50
CA ALA A 28 22.13 -6.12 17.61
C ALA A 28 21.41 -6.23 16.25
N GLY A 29 20.61 -7.29 16.11
CA GLY A 29 19.67 -7.38 15.01
C GLY A 29 18.78 -6.13 15.07
N CYS A 30 18.78 -5.32 14.02
CA CYS A 30 17.76 -4.30 13.83
C CYS A 30 16.41 -5.03 13.74
N ALA A 31 15.79 -5.26 14.88
CA ALA A 31 14.38 -5.62 14.92
C ALA A 31 13.64 -4.39 14.39
N ALA A 32 13.17 -4.47 13.15
CA ALA A 32 12.25 -3.46 12.64
C ALA A 32 11.07 -3.37 13.63
N PRO A 33 10.68 -2.17 14.05
CA PRO A 33 9.50 -2.02 14.88
C PRO A 33 8.31 -2.68 14.18
N PRO A 34 7.40 -3.33 14.93
CA PRO A 34 6.19 -3.86 14.33
C PRO A 34 5.49 -2.73 13.58
N PRO A 35 4.94 -2.99 12.36
CA PRO A 35 4.24 -1.98 11.60
C PRO A 35 3.14 -1.37 12.50
N ALA A 36 3.10 -0.04 12.55
CA ALA A 36 2.08 0.65 13.31
C ALA A 36 0.70 0.20 12.81
N PRO A 37 -0.27 -0.06 13.71
CA PRO A 37 -1.62 -0.43 13.30
C PRO A 37 -2.17 0.64 12.36
N GLY A 38 -2.58 0.24 11.14
CA GLY A 38 -3.02 1.14 10.07
C GLY A 38 -1.99 1.38 8.96
N GLY A 39 -0.86 0.65 8.94
CA GLY A 39 0.12 0.71 7.86
C GLY A 39 -0.41 0.15 6.53
N LEU A 40 0.31 0.44 5.43
CA LEU A 40 -0.05 -0.02 4.07
C LEU A 40 -0.29 -1.54 4.00
N ALA A 41 0.46 -2.34 4.78
CA ALA A 41 0.27 -3.78 4.85
C ALA A 41 -1.13 -4.15 5.37
N GLU A 42 -1.63 -3.48 6.40
CA GLU A 42 -2.98 -3.73 6.94
C GLU A 42 -4.07 -3.28 5.94
N LEU A 43 -3.84 -2.20 5.19
CA LEU A 43 -4.77 -1.78 4.14
C LEU A 43 -4.86 -2.81 3.02
N LEU A 44 -3.73 -3.44 2.66
CA LEU A 44 -3.69 -4.50 1.65
C LEU A 44 -4.31 -5.83 2.13
N GLU A 45 -4.44 -6.03 3.43
CA GLU A 45 -5.16 -7.16 4.01
C GLU A 45 -6.69 -7.05 3.84
N ARG A 46 -7.21 -5.85 3.56
CA ARG A 46 -8.64 -5.60 3.41
C ARG A 46 -9.06 -5.81 1.95
N PRO A 47 -10.06 -6.68 1.70
CA PRO A 47 -10.47 -6.98 0.32
C PRO A 47 -10.94 -5.78 -0.48
N ALA A 48 -11.66 -4.83 0.15
CA ALA A 48 -12.16 -3.63 -0.49
C ALA A 48 -11.04 -2.70 -0.94
N GLU A 49 -10.06 -2.46 -0.08
CA GLU A 49 -8.91 -1.60 -0.37
C GLU A 49 -8.00 -2.22 -1.44
N ARG A 50 -7.83 -3.55 -1.43
CA ARG A 50 -7.11 -4.25 -2.51
C ARG A 50 -7.82 -4.10 -3.85
N ALA A 51 -9.15 -4.25 -3.87
CA ALA A 51 -9.95 -4.08 -5.07
C ALA A 51 -9.87 -2.63 -5.59
N LEU A 52 -9.81 -1.62 -4.69
CA LEU A 52 -9.59 -0.23 -5.08
C LEU A 52 -8.23 -0.04 -5.78
N VAL A 53 -7.16 -0.56 -5.19
CA VAL A 53 -5.81 -0.48 -5.79
C VAL A 53 -5.76 -1.18 -7.14
N GLU A 54 -6.39 -2.35 -7.26
CA GLU A 54 -6.52 -3.07 -8.54
C GLU A 54 -7.27 -2.23 -9.58
N GLY A 55 -8.39 -1.62 -9.18
CA GLY A 55 -9.18 -0.76 -10.06
C GLY A 55 -8.43 0.48 -10.54
N ILE A 56 -7.68 1.14 -9.67
CA ILE A 56 -6.84 2.29 -10.03
C ILE A 56 -5.77 1.86 -11.05
N ARG A 57 -5.06 0.77 -10.79
CA ARG A 57 -4.04 0.26 -11.73
C ARG A 57 -4.62 -0.09 -13.09
N ALA A 58 -5.74 -0.81 -13.11
CA ALA A 58 -6.40 -1.16 -14.35
C ALA A 58 -6.87 0.08 -15.12
N TYR A 59 -7.30 1.14 -14.42
CA TYR A 59 -7.64 2.43 -15.04
C TYR A 59 -6.42 3.09 -15.66
N ASP A 60 -5.29 3.16 -14.94
CA ASP A 60 -4.03 3.75 -15.42
C ASP A 60 -3.46 2.97 -16.63
N ASP A 61 -3.67 1.65 -16.65
CA ASP A 61 -3.29 0.75 -17.77
C ASP A 61 -4.27 0.85 -18.96
N GLY A 62 -5.34 1.64 -18.87
CA GLY A 62 -6.37 1.76 -19.91
C GLY A 62 -7.32 0.57 -20.00
N SER A 63 -7.26 -0.37 -19.05
CA SER A 63 -8.11 -1.55 -18.99
C SER A 63 -9.46 -1.22 -18.32
N TYR A 64 -10.25 -0.35 -18.93
CA TYR A 64 -11.45 0.22 -18.32
C TYR A 64 -12.51 -0.80 -17.87
N PRO A 65 -12.79 -1.90 -18.60
CA PRO A 65 -13.74 -2.90 -18.10
C PRO A 65 -13.26 -3.58 -16.82
N SER A 66 -11.95 -3.88 -16.72
CA SER A 66 -11.34 -4.47 -15.52
C SER A 66 -11.33 -3.46 -14.36
N ALA A 67 -11.02 -2.19 -14.66
CA ALA A 67 -11.07 -1.11 -13.69
C ALA A 67 -12.47 -0.96 -13.10
N GLU A 68 -13.48 -0.89 -13.95
CA GLU A 68 -14.88 -0.76 -13.51
C GLU A 68 -15.29 -1.92 -12.61
N ALA A 69 -14.99 -3.16 -12.99
CA ALA A 69 -15.30 -4.33 -12.17
C ALA A 69 -14.61 -4.29 -10.81
N ALA A 70 -13.34 -3.91 -10.76
CA ALA A 70 -12.58 -3.82 -9.52
C ALA A 70 -13.08 -2.67 -8.63
N LEU A 71 -13.38 -1.50 -9.19
CA LEU A 71 -13.90 -0.36 -8.45
C LEU A 71 -15.29 -0.65 -7.84
N ARG A 72 -16.17 -1.34 -8.57
CA ARG A 72 -17.47 -1.78 -8.05
C ARG A 72 -17.27 -2.77 -6.89
N ARG A 73 -16.41 -3.77 -7.04
CA ARG A 73 -16.07 -4.68 -5.93
C ARG A 73 -15.54 -3.95 -4.71
N ALA A 74 -14.72 -2.91 -4.90
CA ALA A 74 -14.21 -2.10 -3.80
C ALA A 74 -15.32 -1.40 -3.02
N LEU A 75 -16.28 -0.79 -3.73
CA LEU A 75 -17.43 -0.11 -3.12
C LEU A 75 -18.36 -1.10 -2.41
N GLU A 76 -18.66 -2.23 -3.03
CA GLU A 76 -19.47 -3.32 -2.46
C GLU A 76 -18.80 -3.94 -1.22
N GLY A 77 -17.46 -4.05 -1.23
CA GLY A 77 -16.66 -4.54 -0.11
C GLY A 77 -16.59 -3.59 1.08
N GLY A 78 -17.15 -2.39 0.97
CA GLY A 78 -17.29 -1.47 2.08
C GLY A 78 -16.02 -0.71 2.44
N LEU A 79 -15.44 0.03 1.49
CA LEU A 79 -14.34 0.97 1.75
C LEU A 79 -14.64 1.85 2.96
N LYS A 80 -13.76 1.85 3.95
CA LYS A 80 -13.97 2.61 5.20
C LYS A 80 -13.79 4.11 5.00
N SER A 81 -12.79 4.51 4.20
CA SER A 81 -12.47 5.91 3.95
C SER A 81 -13.48 6.55 3.00
N GLY A 82 -14.05 7.70 3.38
CA GLY A 82 -14.90 8.52 2.50
C GLY A 82 -14.15 8.97 1.25
N ARG A 83 -12.88 9.34 1.40
CA ARG A 83 -12.00 9.73 0.29
C ARG A 83 -11.78 8.57 -0.70
N ASP A 84 -11.61 7.35 -0.21
CA ASP A 84 -11.42 6.16 -1.07
C ASP A 84 -12.70 5.84 -1.84
N ARG A 85 -13.86 5.94 -1.17
CA ARG A 85 -15.17 5.82 -1.85
C ARG A 85 -15.35 6.90 -2.91
N ALA A 86 -14.97 8.15 -2.61
CA ALA A 86 -15.02 9.24 -3.58
C ALA A 86 -14.07 9.00 -4.75
N THR A 87 -12.87 8.47 -4.51
CA THR A 87 -11.91 8.11 -5.57
C THR A 87 -12.46 7.00 -6.47
N ALA A 88 -13.03 5.94 -5.90
CA ALA A 88 -13.63 4.86 -6.67
C ALA A 88 -14.78 5.39 -7.56
N ASN A 89 -15.69 6.19 -6.99
CA ASN A 89 -16.79 6.78 -7.73
C ASN A 89 -16.32 7.79 -8.79
N LYS A 90 -15.27 8.56 -8.53
CA LYS A 90 -14.67 9.45 -9.54
C LYS A 90 -14.22 8.69 -10.78
N LEU A 91 -13.47 7.60 -10.58
CA LEU A 91 -12.98 6.78 -11.71
C LEU A 91 -14.13 6.09 -12.44
N LEU A 92 -15.15 5.62 -11.73
CA LEU A 92 -16.37 5.10 -12.34
C LEU A 92 -17.07 6.19 -13.19
N ALA A 93 -17.16 7.42 -12.69
CA ALA A 93 -17.72 8.53 -13.47
C ALA A 93 -16.92 8.75 -14.75
N PHE A 94 -15.60 8.74 -14.70
CA PHE A 94 -14.76 8.91 -15.89
C PHE A 94 -14.98 7.80 -16.91
N ILE A 95 -15.02 6.53 -16.46
CA ILE A 95 -15.28 5.37 -17.32
C ILE A 95 -16.67 5.45 -17.94
N THR A 96 -17.69 5.73 -17.15
CA THR A 96 -19.07 5.75 -17.64
C THR A 96 -19.36 6.93 -18.56
N CYS A 97 -18.81 8.11 -18.29
CA CYS A 97 -18.89 9.26 -19.19
C CYS A 97 -18.23 8.98 -20.55
N THR A 98 -17.07 8.33 -20.55
CA THR A 98 -16.34 7.99 -21.79
C THR A 98 -16.98 6.83 -22.57
N SER A 99 -17.84 6.07 -21.91
CA SER A 99 -18.60 4.95 -22.49
C SER A 99 -20.05 5.34 -22.84
N ASP A 100 -20.37 6.63 -22.90
CA ASP A 100 -21.69 7.18 -23.23
C ASP A 100 -22.82 6.76 -22.26
N ARG A 101 -22.47 6.34 -21.04
CA ARG A 101 -23.43 5.97 -19.97
C ARG A 101 -23.68 7.17 -19.06
N MET A 102 -24.32 8.21 -19.60
CA MET A 102 -24.44 9.52 -18.96
C MET A 102 -25.17 9.48 -17.60
N ALA A 103 -26.24 8.69 -17.46
CA ALA A 103 -26.94 8.57 -16.18
C ALA A 103 -26.04 8.01 -15.08
N GLU A 104 -25.29 6.93 -15.37
CA GLU A 104 -24.34 6.36 -14.42
C GLU A 104 -23.19 7.32 -14.11
N CYS A 105 -22.73 8.09 -15.10
CA CYS A 105 -21.72 9.12 -14.88
C CYS A 105 -22.18 10.20 -13.89
N GLU A 106 -23.38 10.72 -14.06
CA GLU A 106 -23.98 11.70 -13.15
C GLU A 106 -24.12 11.14 -11.73
N ASP A 107 -24.63 9.91 -11.62
CA ASP A 107 -24.81 9.24 -10.34
C ASP A 107 -23.48 8.97 -9.63
N ALA A 108 -22.48 8.56 -10.37
CA ALA A 108 -21.14 8.34 -9.81
C ALA A 108 -20.51 9.64 -9.27
N PHE A 109 -20.66 10.78 -9.95
CA PHE A 109 -20.21 12.05 -9.41
C PHE A 109 -20.98 12.47 -8.15
N ARG A 110 -22.30 12.28 -8.12
CA ARG A 110 -23.10 12.54 -6.91
C ARG A 110 -22.66 11.64 -5.76
N ALA A 111 -22.42 10.35 -6.04
CA ALA A 111 -21.93 9.40 -5.06
C ALA A 111 -20.53 9.77 -4.52
N ALA A 112 -19.63 10.28 -5.37
CA ALA A 112 -18.33 10.76 -4.95
C ALA A 112 -18.45 11.91 -3.93
N ARG A 113 -19.28 12.93 -4.20
CA ARG A 113 -19.53 14.04 -3.26
C ARG A 113 -20.27 13.60 -2.00
N ALA A 114 -21.19 12.64 -2.10
CA ALA A 114 -21.87 12.08 -0.94
C ALA A 114 -20.91 11.31 -0.02
N ALA A 115 -19.92 10.63 -0.61
CA ALA A 115 -18.91 9.90 0.14
C ALA A 115 -17.85 10.81 0.80
N ASP A 116 -17.49 11.90 0.13
CA ASP A 116 -16.59 12.95 0.63
C ASP A 116 -17.16 14.33 0.29
N PRO A 117 -17.73 15.04 1.26
CA PRO A 117 -18.32 16.38 1.03
C PRO A 117 -17.32 17.42 0.49
N LEU A 118 -16.02 17.19 0.67
CA LEU A 118 -14.96 18.06 0.13
C LEU A 118 -14.46 17.61 -1.25
N PHE A 119 -15.06 16.57 -1.82
CA PHE A 119 -14.66 16.06 -3.12
C PHE A 119 -14.77 17.15 -4.21
N VAL A 120 -13.67 17.40 -4.88
CA VAL A 120 -13.58 18.25 -6.06
C VAL A 120 -12.63 17.62 -7.07
N LEU A 121 -12.92 17.83 -8.36
CA LEU A 121 -11.99 17.49 -9.43
C LEU A 121 -10.83 18.49 -9.46
N SER A 122 -9.65 18.04 -9.84
CA SER A 122 -8.52 18.93 -10.16
C SER A 122 -8.88 19.83 -11.34
N ARG A 123 -8.11 20.90 -11.53
CA ARG A 123 -8.30 21.80 -12.68
C ARG A 123 -8.18 21.06 -14.02
N ALA A 124 -7.23 20.14 -14.13
CA ALA A 124 -7.04 19.34 -15.34
C ALA A 124 -8.25 18.41 -15.60
N GLU A 125 -8.74 17.72 -14.58
CA GLU A 125 -9.90 16.83 -14.68
C GLU A 125 -11.18 17.62 -15.02
N THR A 126 -11.38 18.78 -14.41
CA THR A 126 -12.56 19.64 -14.66
C THR A 126 -12.58 20.17 -16.10
N GLY A 127 -11.42 20.35 -16.73
CA GLY A 127 -11.27 20.79 -18.11
C GLY A 127 -11.54 19.71 -19.17
N HIS A 128 -11.73 18.48 -18.79
CA HIS A 128 -11.92 17.38 -19.74
C HIS A 128 -13.25 17.52 -20.51
N PRO A 129 -13.25 17.34 -21.86
CA PRO A 129 -14.41 17.65 -22.70
C PRO A 129 -15.62 16.75 -22.44
N LEU A 130 -15.44 15.50 -22.03
CA LEU A 130 -16.55 14.55 -21.84
C LEU A 130 -17.17 14.68 -20.44
N TRP A 131 -16.38 14.51 -19.38
CA TRP A 131 -16.94 14.50 -18.01
C TRP A 131 -16.94 15.87 -17.33
N GLY A 132 -16.12 16.84 -17.75
CA GLY A 132 -16.08 18.15 -17.13
C GLY A 132 -17.42 18.89 -17.14
N PRO A 133 -18.14 18.94 -18.28
CA PRO A 133 -19.49 19.51 -18.32
C PRO A 133 -20.49 18.79 -17.41
N VAL A 134 -20.46 17.45 -17.37
CA VAL A 134 -21.33 16.63 -16.52
C VAL A 134 -21.05 16.93 -15.05
N TYR A 135 -19.78 16.92 -14.65
CA TYR A 135 -19.37 17.26 -13.29
C TYR A 135 -19.90 18.63 -12.84
N ARG A 136 -19.74 19.69 -13.65
CA ARG A 136 -20.23 21.04 -13.32
C ARG A 136 -21.75 21.12 -13.27
N LYS A 137 -22.45 20.32 -14.08
CA LYS A 137 -23.92 20.25 -14.07
C LYS A 137 -24.43 19.66 -12.75
N VAL A 138 -23.81 18.58 -12.24
CA VAL A 138 -24.36 17.83 -11.11
C VAL A 138 -23.77 18.23 -9.76
N LEU A 139 -22.59 18.83 -9.75
CA LEU A 139 -21.90 19.26 -8.55
C LEU A 139 -21.53 20.75 -8.64
N PRO A 140 -22.37 21.64 -8.11
CA PRO A 140 -22.04 23.06 -8.05
C PRO A 140 -20.78 23.29 -7.20
N PRO A 141 -20.07 24.43 -7.40
CA PRO A 141 -18.90 24.79 -6.59
C PRO A 141 -19.24 24.75 -5.10
N LEU A 142 -18.24 24.38 -4.29
CA LEU A 142 -18.34 24.52 -2.85
C LEU A 142 -18.39 26.02 -2.50
N SER A 143 -19.41 26.44 -1.82
CA SER A 143 -19.59 27.82 -1.31
C SER A 143 -18.79 28.05 -0.03
#